data_bfc80a92226f4eba13292a3462cb2f23
#
_entry.id   bfc80a92226f4eba13292a3462cb2f23
#
_cell.length_a   1.000
_cell.length_b   1.000
_cell.length_c   1.000
_cell.angle_alpha   90.00
_cell.angle_beta   90.00
_cell.angle_gamma   90.00
#
_symmetry.space_group_name_H-M   'P 1'
#
loop_
_entity.id
_entity.type
_entity.pdbx_description
1 polymer ?
#
loop_
_entity_poly.entity_id
_entity_poly.type
_entity_poly.pdbx_seq_one_letter_code
_entity_poly.pdbx_strand_id
1 'polypeptide(L)'
;IAFKYAESEKPGACHIDLPTNVAKMTVTPGLAEEPITKPVCSKEYASFSSIDQAAAMIYKAKHPVVLVGHSAVRNHAGEALTSFADELKIPVVNTMMAKGIIPYNNKYSMWTVGIPQKDYQNKILDMADLVIAVGYDIVEFSPGKWNGGGSHKIVHIDQRSAHINMLYQPEVQVVGDISYSLQQIKFRCEEKEEPEEILELKKEMVKEYESYAEDQSFPMKPQKILYDVRKFMGEDDIVISDVGAHKMWIAREYNCYKPNTCIISNGFATMGIAVPGAVAAKLVHPDKKVLAISGDGGFMMNSQEYETALREGTPIVTLIFTDASYGLIKWKQIDHFGKHCYVDFTNPDFVKYAESMHAKGYRVEKAEDLIPILEDAFRQKVPCIIDCPVDYSENTKLSEYLQEKFE
;
A
#
# COMPACT_ATOMS: atom_id res chain seq x y z
N ILE A 1 8.76 -10.69 26.86
CA ILE A 1 7.39 -11.14 26.51
C ILE A 1 6.76 -10.16 25.50
N ALA A 2 6.77 -8.82 25.74
CA ALA A 2 6.18 -7.83 24.85
C ALA A 2 6.72 -7.91 23.41
N PHE A 3 8.03 -8.00 23.23
CA PHE A 3 8.63 -8.21 21.90
C PHE A 3 8.13 -9.47 21.23
N LYS A 4 8.02 -10.58 21.99
CA LYS A 4 7.49 -11.83 21.46
C LYS A 4 6.05 -11.66 20.92
N TYR A 5 5.19 -10.97 21.66
CA TYR A 5 3.82 -10.72 21.22
C TYR A 5 3.76 -9.70 20.07
N ALA A 6 4.62 -8.67 20.08
CA ALA A 6 4.68 -7.70 19.00
C ALA A 6 5.06 -8.33 17.66
N GLU A 7 5.90 -9.37 17.68
CA GLU A 7 6.39 -10.08 16.48
C GLU A 7 5.58 -11.33 16.12
N SER A 8 4.68 -11.79 17.01
CA SER A 8 3.85 -12.97 16.71
C SER A 8 2.81 -12.63 15.64
N GLU A 9 2.34 -13.63 14.90
CA GLU A 9 1.26 -13.42 13.93
C GLU A 9 -0.09 -13.22 14.67
N LYS A 10 -0.81 -12.14 14.44
CA LYS A 10 -0.55 -11.01 13.56
C LYS A 10 0.31 -9.97 14.32
N PRO A 11 1.41 -9.45 13.74
CA PRO A 11 2.27 -8.47 14.43
C PRO A 11 1.50 -7.22 14.84
N GLY A 12 1.81 -6.69 16.00
CA GLY A 12 1.12 -5.51 16.52
C GLY A 12 1.86 -4.80 17.65
N ALA A 13 1.39 -3.61 17.97
CA ALA A 13 1.98 -2.81 19.04
C ALA A 13 1.72 -3.41 20.42
N CYS A 14 2.75 -3.40 21.27
CA CYS A 14 2.65 -3.75 22.68
C CYS A 14 2.98 -2.52 23.54
N HIS A 15 2.15 -2.26 24.54
CA HIS A 15 2.39 -1.21 25.52
C HIS A 15 3.00 -1.78 26.78
N ILE A 16 4.07 -1.14 27.28
CA ILE A 16 4.70 -1.47 28.56
C ILE A 16 4.60 -0.24 29.45
N ASP A 17 3.91 -0.37 30.57
CA ASP A 17 3.93 0.64 31.61
C ASP A 17 5.10 0.36 32.57
N LEU A 18 6.02 1.31 32.70
CA LEU A 18 7.20 1.23 33.56
C LEU A 18 7.14 2.33 34.63
N PRO A 19 6.50 2.08 35.79
CA PRO A 19 6.45 3.05 36.88
C PRO A 19 7.85 3.42 37.40
N THR A 20 8.02 4.70 37.77
CA THR A 20 9.33 5.24 38.20
C THR A 20 9.94 4.48 39.38
N ASN A 21 9.11 4.04 40.34
CA ASN A 21 9.58 3.24 41.47
C ASN A 21 10.13 1.88 41.05
N VAL A 22 9.53 1.23 40.03
CA VAL A 22 10.03 -0.04 39.45
C VAL A 22 11.34 0.19 38.72
N ALA A 23 11.44 1.27 37.92
CA ALA A 23 12.66 1.61 37.20
C ALA A 23 13.86 1.91 38.13
N LYS A 24 13.60 2.33 39.39
CA LYS A 24 14.63 2.59 40.41
C LYS A 24 15.01 1.36 41.24
N MET A 25 14.34 0.24 41.09
CA MET A 25 14.65 -0.98 41.88
C MET A 25 16.02 -1.54 41.49
N THR A 26 16.75 -1.98 42.50
CA THR A 26 18.01 -2.69 42.28
C THR A 26 17.71 -4.08 41.74
N VAL A 27 18.30 -4.44 40.61
CA VAL A 27 18.21 -5.78 40.03
C VAL A 27 19.25 -6.69 40.68
N THR A 28 18.85 -7.85 41.15
CA THR A 28 19.78 -8.84 41.66
C THR A 28 20.64 -9.35 40.49
N PRO A 29 22.00 -9.39 40.65
CA PRO A 29 22.88 -9.95 39.61
C PRO A 29 22.44 -11.37 39.24
N GLY A 30 22.40 -11.69 37.97
CA GLY A 30 21.98 -13.00 37.44
C GLY A 30 20.52 -13.10 36.99
N LEU A 31 19.64 -12.17 37.36
CA LEU A 31 18.22 -12.18 36.92
C LEU A 31 17.98 -11.63 35.48
N ALA A 32 18.97 -10.97 34.91
CA ALA A 32 18.84 -10.28 33.60
C ALA A 32 19.81 -10.83 32.53
N GLU A 33 20.38 -12.00 32.72
CA GLU A 33 21.55 -12.43 31.94
C GLU A 33 21.22 -12.95 30.53
N GLU A 34 20.01 -13.42 30.27
CA GLU A 34 19.65 -13.84 28.90
C GLU A 34 18.26 -13.34 28.49
N PRO A 35 18.15 -12.66 27.33
CA PRO A 35 16.85 -12.33 26.81
C PRO A 35 16.12 -13.64 26.43
N ILE A 36 14.79 -13.66 26.70
CA ILE A 36 13.93 -14.76 26.24
C ILE A 36 13.92 -14.72 24.71
N THR A 37 14.58 -15.70 24.09
CA THR A 37 14.57 -15.83 22.63
C THR A 37 13.21 -16.32 22.14
N LYS A 38 12.78 -15.78 21.01
CA LYS A 38 11.56 -16.27 20.33
C LYS A 38 11.85 -17.68 19.82
N PRO A 39 11.07 -18.70 20.22
CA PRO A 39 11.22 -20.01 19.60
C PRO A 39 10.91 -19.90 18.12
N VAL A 40 11.67 -20.57 17.26
CA VAL A 40 11.35 -20.74 15.85
C VAL A 40 10.03 -21.50 15.78
N CYS A 41 8.95 -20.82 15.44
CA CYS A 41 7.68 -21.50 15.22
C CYS A 41 7.80 -22.34 13.94
N SER A 42 7.47 -23.63 14.03
CA SER A 42 7.26 -24.46 12.85
C SER A 42 6.11 -23.89 12.04
N LYS A 43 6.23 -23.91 10.69
CA LYS A 43 5.11 -23.55 9.82
C LYS A 43 3.95 -24.52 10.08
N GLU A 44 2.78 -23.98 10.36
CA GLU A 44 1.55 -24.75 10.44
C GLU A 44 0.98 -24.92 9.03
N TYR A 45 0.61 -26.15 8.67
CA TYR A 45 0.01 -26.44 7.36
C TYR A 45 -1.49 -26.62 7.51
N ALA A 46 -2.22 -26.11 6.52
CA ALA A 46 -3.67 -26.28 6.47
C ALA A 46 -4.05 -27.76 6.31
N SER A 47 -5.25 -28.11 6.81
CA SER A 47 -5.76 -29.47 6.68
C SER A 47 -6.03 -29.83 5.22
N PHE A 48 -5.79 -31.09 4.84
CA PHE A 48 -6.14 -31.56 3.49
C PHE A 48 -7.62 -31.38 3.19
N SER A 49 -8.49 -31.57 4.19
CA SER A 49 -9.95 -31.37 4.03
C SER A 49 -10.32 -29.95 3.64
N SER A 50 -9.71 -28.92 4.29
CA SER A 50 -9.99 -27.52 3.92
C SER A 50 -9.42 -27.17 2.56
N ILE A 51 -8.25 -27.71 2.21
CA ILE A 51 -7.64 -27.54 0.87
C ILE A 51 -8.53 -28.16 -0.21
N ASP A 52 -9.03 -29.40 0.00
CA ASP A 52 -9.91 -30.08 -0.95
C ASP A 52 -11.26 -29.35 -1.13
N GLN A 53 -11.83 -28.82 -0.05
CA GLN A 53 -13.05 -28.00 -0.11
C GLN A 53 -12.83 -26.71 -0.89
N ALA A 54 -11.73 -25.99 -0.62
CA ALA A 54 -11.37 -24.78 -1.35
C ALA A 54 -11.14 -25.05 -2.85
N ALA A 55 -10.40 -26.10 -3.17
CA ALA A 55 -10.18 -26.52 -4.55
C ALA A 55 -11.49 -26.87 -5.26
N ALA A 56 -12.40 -27.57 -4.60
CA ALA A 56 -13.71 -27.90 -5.17
C ALA A 56 -14.58 -26.66 -5.42
N MET A 57 -14.49 -25.63 -4.56
CA MET A 57 -15.19 -24.36 -4.78
C MET A 57 -14.59 -23.61 -5.97
N ILE A 58 -13.26 -23.52 -6.04
CA ILE A 58 -12.55 -22.86 -7.13
C ILE A 58 -12.83 -23.58 -8.46
N TYR A 59 -12.81 -24.90 -8.46
CA TYR A 59 -13.13 -25.70 -9.66
C TYR A 59 -14.54 -25.39 -10.21
N LYS A 60 -15.54 -25.24 -9.33
CA LYS A 60 -16.92 -24.95 -9.70
C LYS A 60 -17.17 -23.50 -10.11
N ALA A 61 -16.35 -22.57 -9.63
CA ALA A 61 -16.50 -21.16 -9.95
C ALA A 61 -16.23 -20.88 -11.43
N LYS A 62 -17.03 -20.02 -12.04
CA LYS A 62 -16.86 -19.58 -13.43
C LYS A 62 -15.95 -18.35 -13.52
N HIS A 63 -16.09 -17.45 -12.57
CA HIS A 63 -15.39 -16.16 -12.52
C HIS A 63 -14.73 -15.94 -11.14
N PRO A 64 -13.79 -16.82 -10.73
CA PRO A 64 -13.09 -16.61 -9.47
C PRO A 64 -12.15 -15.41 -9.58
N VAL A 65 -12.06 -14.61 -8.51
CA VAL A 65 -11.14 -13.48 -8.36
C VAL A 65 -10.41 -13.58 -7.04
N VAL A 66 -9.10 -13.35 -7.05
CA VAL A 66 -8.31 -13.24 -5.81
C VAL A 66 -8.36 -11.81 -5.30
N LEU A 67 -8.67 -11.64 -4.00
CA LEU A 67 -8.44 -10.42 -3.24
C LEU A 67 -7.29 -10.69 -2.26
N VAL A 68 -6.11 -10.10 -2.53
CA VAL A 68 -4.92 -10.34 -1.72
C VAL A 68 -4.62 -9.17 -0.78
N GLY A 69 -4.31 -9.50 0.48
CA GLY A 69 -3.97 -8.54 1.54
C GLY A 69 -2.55 -8.68 2.08
N HIS A 70 -2.22 -7.87 3.06
CA HIS A 70 -0.87 -7.70 3.58
C HIS A 70 -0.30 -8.94 4.29
N SER A 71 -1.16 -9.81 4.86
CA SER A 71 -0.67 -11.06 5.46
C SER A 71 0.08 -11.92 4.44
N ALA A 72 -0.36 -11.94 3.17
CA ALA A 72 0.35 -12.64 2.10
C ALA A 72 1.74 -12.05 1.82
N VAL A 73 1.91 -10.72 1.95
CA VAL A 73 3.21 -10.05 1.82
C VAL A 73 4.14 -10.45 2.97
N ARG A 74 3.67 -10.37 4.22
CA ARG A 74 4.45 -10.76 5.41
C ARG A 74 4.88 -12.23 5.37
N ASN A 75 4.07 -13.08 4.77
CA ASN A 75 4.31 -14.51 4.65
C ASN A 75 5.02 -14.90 3.34
N HIS A 76 5.55 -13.92 2.61
CA HIS A 76 6.34 -14.13 1.38
C HIS A 76 5.62 -15.00 0.32
N ALA A 77 4.30 -14.85 0.19
CA ALA A 77 3.49 -15.69 -0.69
C ALA A 77 3.48 -15.23 -2.17
N GLY A 78 4.26 -14.22 -2.56
CA GLY A 78 4.21 -13.60 -3.88
C GLY A 78 4.46 -14.56 -5.04
N GLU A 79 5.50 -15.39 -4.95
CA GLU A 79 5.82 -16.39 -6.00
C GLU A 79 4.71 -17.44 -6.13
N ALA A 80 4.23 -17.95 -4.99
CA ALA A 80 3.15 -18.94 -5.00
C ALA A 80 1.84 -18.35 -5.54
N LEU A 81 1.54 -17.10 -5.21
CA LEU A 81 0.37 -16.38 -5.71
C LEU A 81 0.47 -16.11 -7.21
N THR A 82 1.64 -15.66 -7.69
CA THR A 82 1.88 -15.41 -9.12
C THR A 82 1.71 -16.71 -9.94
N SER A 83 2.34 -17.80 -9.49
CA SER A 83 2.18 -19.11 -10.11
C SER A 83 0.73 -19.61 -10.08
N PHE A 84 0.01 -19.37 -8.98
CA PHE A 84 -1.41 -19.71 -8.84
C PHE A 84 -2.27 -18.92 -9.84
N ALA A 85 -2.02 -17.62 -9.97
CA ALA A 85 -2.75 -16.75 -10.88
C ALA A 85 -2.49 -17.11 -12.35
N ASP A 86 -1.22 -17.33 -12.71
CA ASP A 86 -0.79 -17.60 -14.08
C ASP A 86 -1.28 -18.98 -14.58
N GLU A 87 -1.11 -20.02 -13.75
CA GLU A 87 -1.48 -21.39 -14.16
C GLU A 87 -2.98 -21.62 -14.13
N LEU A 88 -3.71 -20.99 -13.21
CA LEU A 88 -5.17 -21.13 -13.14
C LEU A 88 -5.93 -20.04 -13.90
N LYS A 89 -5.24 -19.04 -14.46
CA LYS A 89 -5.82 -17.88 -15.17
C LYS A 89 -6.80 -17.07 -14.32
N ILE A 90 -6.47 -16.87 -13.05
CA ILE A 90 -7.33 -16.18 -12.08
C ILE A 90 -6.86 -14.75 -11.86
N PRO A 91 -7.72 -13.73 -12.09
CA PRO A 91 -7.38 -12.33 -11.81
C PRO A 91 -7.10 -12.07 -10.33
N VAL A 92 -6.16 -11.17 -10.06
CA VAL A 92 -5.72 -10.80 -8.71
C VAL A 92 -5.88 -9.30 -8.50
N VAL A 93 -6.70 -8.91 -7.52
CA VAL A 93 -6.83 -7.55 -7.01
C VAL A 93 -6.10 -7.48 -5.68
N ASN A 94 -5.26 -6.46 -5.47
CA ASN A 94 -4.53 -6.30 -4.21
C ASN A 94 -5.02 -5.10 -3.39
N THR A 95 -4.96 -5.22 -2.06
CA THR A 95 -5.16 -4.07 -1.16
C THR A 95 -3.99 -3.08 -1.27
N MET A 96 -4.15 -1.88 -0.70
CA MET A 96 -3.08 -0.87 -0.68
C MET A 96 -1.79 -1.38 -0.03
N MET A 97 -1.91 -2.19 1.03
CA MET A 97 -0.76 -2.72 1.77
C MET A 97 -0.14 -3.97 1.12
N ALA A 98 -0.79 -4.53 0.08
CA ALA A 98 -0.29 -5.67 -0.66
C ALA A 98 0.24 -5.31 -2.06
N LYS A 99 0.47 -4.01 -2.34
CA LYS A 99 1.04 -3.57 -3.63
C LYS A 99 2.35 -4.29 -3.94
N GLY A 100 2.45 -4.78 -5.19
CA GLY A 100 3.64 -5.47 -5.67
C GLY A 100 3.75 -6.94 -5.28
N ILE A 101 2.78 -7.50 -4.53
CA ILE A 101 2.75 -8.95 -4.21
C ILE A 101 2.66 -9.80 -5.49
N ILE A 102 2.00 -9.29 -6.51
CA ILE A 102 2.05 -9.71 -7.89
C ILE A 102 2.54 -8.52 -8.72
N PRO A 103 3.52 -8.69 -9.65
CA PRO A 103 4.01 -7.59 -10.47
C PRO A 103 2.86 -6.92 -11.25
N TYR A 104 2.85 -5.58 -11.31
CA TYR A 104 1.75 -4.87 -11.97
C TYR A 104 1.59 -5.19 -13.44
N ASN A 105 2.69 -5.56 -14.11
CA ASN A 105 2.72 -5.96 -15.52
C ASN A 105 2.36 -7.43 -15.76
N ASN A 106 2.14 -8.23 -14.69
CA ASN A 106 1.62 -9.59 -14.84
C ASN A 106 0.23 -9.54 -15.49
N LYS A 107 -0.07 -10.48 -16.38
CA LYS A 107 -1.31 -10.54 -17.16
C LYS A 107 -2.56 -10.50 -16.26
N TYR A 108 -2.53 -11.19 -15.15
CA TYR A 108 -3.66 -11.34 -14.22
C TYR A 108 -3.63 -10.36 -13.03
N SER A 109 -2.66 -9.45 -12.97
CA SER A 109 -2.64 -8.38 -11.95
C SER A 109 -3.63 -7.28 -12.31
N MET A 110 -4.67 -7.10 -11.50
CA MET A 110 -5.72 -6.08 -11.69
C MET A 110 -5.51 -4.86 -10.78
N TRP A 111 -4.31 -4.69 -10.27
CA TRP A 111 -3.83 -3.57 -9.46
C TRP A 111 -4.56 -3.41 -8.14
N THR A 112 -4.64 -2.17 -7.62
CA THR A 112 -4.98 -1.90 -6.21
C THR A 112 -6.41 -1.41 -6.04
N VAL A 113 -7.15 -2.06 -5.15
CA VAL A 113 -8.47 -1.62 -4.68
C VAL A 113 -8.34 -0.71 -3.45
N GLY A 114 -9.36 0.11 -3.20
CA GLY A 114 -9.50 0.84 -1.93
C GLY A 114 -9.48 2.36 -2.03
N ILE A 115 -9.60 2.92 -3.22
CA ILE A 115 -9.90 4.35 -3.35
C ILE A 115 -11.34 4.67 -2.92
N PRO A 116 -11.67 5.94 -2.62
CA PRO A 116 -13.00 6.29 -2.08
C PRO A 116 -14.18 5.91 -2.97
N GLN A 117 -14.06 6.11 -4.27
CA GLN A 117 -15.07 5.79 -5.28
C GLN A 117 -14.92 4.34 -5.77
N LYS A 118 -15.95 3.81 -6.41
CA LYS A 118 -15.84 2.57 -7.17
C LYS A 118 -14.92 2.79 -8.37
N ASP A 119 -14.07 1.81 -8.65
CA ASP A 119 -13.12 1.83 -9.76
C ASP A 119 -13.15 0.48 -10.48
N TYR A 120 -12.30 0.28 -11.47
CA TYR A 120 -12.14 -0.97 -12.22
C TYR A 120 -12.08 -2.20 -11.31
N GLN A 121 -11.33 -2.13 -10.20
CA GLN A 121 -11.18 -3.25 -9.27
C GLN A 121 -12.48 -3.61 -8.56
N ASN A 122 -13.34 -2.61 -8.26
CA ASN A 122 -14.67 -2.88 -7.71
C ASN A 122 -15.53 -3.61 -8.74
N LYS A 123 -15.54 -3.17 -10.00
CA LYS A 123 -16.26 -3.85 -11.08
C LYS A 123 -15.78 -5.28 -11.25
N ILE A 124 -14.45 -5.52 -11.21
CA ILE A 124 -13.88 -6.86 -11.30
C ILE A 124 -14.36 -7.75 -10.13
N LEU A 125 -14.39 -7.22 -8.91
CA LEU A 125 -14.91 -7.96 -7.75
C LEU A 125 -16.41 -8.20 -7.86
N ASP A 126 -17.20 -7.23 -8.37
CA ASP A 126 -18.65 -7.38 -8.57
C ASP A 126 -18.99 -8.46 -9.63
N MET A 127 -18.09 -8.71 -10.61
CA MET A 127 -18.23 -9.79 -11.60
C MET A 127 -17.91 -11.18 -11.04
N ALA A 128 -17.28 -11.27 -9.87
CA ALA A 128 -16.84 -12.54 -9.29
C ALA A 128 -18.01 -13.36 -8.76
N ASP A 129 -18.05 -14.65 -9.08
CA ASP A 129 -18.94 -15.64 -8.43
C ASP A 129 -18.27 -16.32 -7.22
N LEU A 130 -16.95 -16.11 -7.06
CA LEU A 130 -16.15 -16.56 -5.94
C LEU A 130 -15.01 -15.57 -5.68
N VAL A 131 -14.90 -15.04 -4.46
CA VAL A 131 -13.75 -14.28 -4.01
C VAL A 131 -12.81 -15.17 -3.20
N ILE A 132 -11.57 -15.28 -3.64
CA ILE A 132 -10.50 -16.00 -2.93
C ILE A 132 -9.70 -14.95 -2.15
N ALA A 133 -9.99 -14.81 -0.86
CA ALA A 133 -9.34 -13.85 0.04
C ALA A 133 -8.04 -14.46 0.56
N VAL A 134 -6.90 -13.99 0.07
CA VAL A 134 -5.56 -14.50 0.39
C VAL A 134 -4.82 -13.51 1.28
N GLY A 135 -4.55 -13.89 2.53
CA GLY A 135 -3.87 -13.01 3.48
C GLY A 135 -4.59 -11.67 3.68
N TYR A 136 -5.90 -11.65 3.52
CA TYR A 136 -6.73 -10.45 3.56
C TYR A 136 -7.28 -10.20 4.97
N ASP A 137 -7.18 -8.94 5.40
CA ASP A 137 -7.78 -8.46 6.65
C ASP A 137 -8.86 -7.41 6.34
N ILE A 138 -10.02 -7.53 7.01
CA ILE A 138 -11.15 -6.59 6.84
C ILE A 138 -10.80 -5.14 7.22
N VAL A 139 -9.72 -4.91 7.96
CA VAL A 139 -9.21 -3.59 8.33
C VAL A 139 -8.53 -2.90 7.14
N GLU A 140 -7.94 -3.65 6.21
CA GLU A 140 -7.24 -3.09 5.04
C GLU A 140 -8.22 -2.49 4.02
N PHE A 141 -9.31 -3.19 3.77
CA PHE A 141 -10.36 -2.75 2.87
C PHE A 141 -11.70 -3.34 3.33
N SER A 142 -12.60 -2.51 3.81
CA SER A 142 -13.86 -2.97 4.42
C SER A 142 -14.70 -3.83 3.46
N PRO A 143 -15.21 -5.00 3.91
CA PRO A 143 -16.10 -5.84 3.11
C PRO A 143 -17.33 -5.11 2.56
N GLY A 144 -17.84 -4.09 3.27
CA GLY A 144 -18.96 -3.27 2.80
C GLY A 144 -18.67 -2.50 1.50
N LYS A 145 -17.41 -2.39 1.09
CA LYS A 145 -17.01 -1.71 -0.14
C LYS A 145 -16.96 -2.63 -1.36
N TRP A 146 -16.89 -3.94 -1.17
CA TRP A 146 -16.80 -4.92 -2.25
C TRP A 146 -17.80 -6.09 -2.12
N ASN A 147 -18.39 -6.30 -0.96
CA ASN A 147 -19.41 -7.31 -0.70
C ASN A 147 -20.58 -6.71 0.08
N GLY A 148 -21.04 -5.51 -0.29
CA GLY A 148 -22.07 -4.77 0.43
C GLY A 148 -23.42 -5.49 0.51
N GLY A 149 -23.73 -6.37 -0.43
CA GLY A 149 -24.91 -7.24 -0.40
C GLY A 149 -24.70 -8.56 0.36
N GLY A 150 -23.50 -8.89 0.79
CA GLY A 150 -23.18 -10.16 1.45
C GLY A 150 -23.40 -11.40 0.56
N SER A 151 -23.37 -11.24 -0.78
CA SER A 151 -23.76 -12.27 -1.75
C SER A 151 -22.61 -13.08 -2.33
N HIS A 152 -21.37 -12.59 -2.21
CA HIS A 152 -20.21 -13.32 -2.72
C HIS A 152 -19.89 -14.55 -1.89
N LYS A 153 -19.65 -15.67 -2.56
CA LYS A 153 -19.00 -16.82 -1.93
C LYS A 153 -17.53 -16.48 -1.68
N ILE A 154 -17.02 -16.90 -0.53
CA ILE A 154 -15.67 -16.54 -0.09
C ILE A 154 -14.90 -17.78 0.35
N VAL A 155 -13.69 -17.94 -0.16
CA VAL A 155 -12.65 -18.82 0.38
C VAL A 155 -11.60 -17.95 1.06
N HIS A 156 -11.34 -18.18 2.34
CA HIS A 156 -10.31 -17.48 3.09
C HIS A 156 -9.04 -18.35 3.23
N ILE A 157 -7.90 -17.82 2.80
CA ILE A 157 -6.59 -18.49 2.88
C ILE A 157 -5.62 -17.59 3.66
N ASP A 158 -5.30 -17.95 4.88
CA ASP A 158 -4.39 -17.17 5.73
C ASP A 158 -3.74 -18.08 6.80
N GLN A 159 -2.73 -17.57 7.49
CA GLN A 159 -2.18 -18.22 8.69
C GLN A 159 -3.14 -18.20 9.88
N ARG A 160 -4.16 -17.38 9.85
CA ARG A 160 -5.16 -17.19 10.91
C ARG A 160 -6.57 -17.35 10.38
N SER A 161 -7.46 -17.73 11.28
CA SER A 161 -8.90 -17.72 10.99
C SER A 161 -9.39 -16.30 10.67
N ALA A 162 -10.37 -16.22 9.81
CA ALA A 162 -10.99 -14.97 9.39
C ALA A 162 -11.62 -14.19 10.55
N HIS A 163 -11.48 -12.87 10.52
CA HIS A 163 -12.31 -11.98 11.31
C HIS A 163 -13.70 -11.90 10.68
N ILE A 164 -14.64 -12.67 11.18
CA ILE A 164 -16.00 -12.79 10.63
C ILE A 164 -16.83 -11.56 11.01
N ASN A 165 -17.59 -11.03 10.05
CA ASN A 165 -18.67 -10.07 10.26
C ASN A 165 -19.85 -10.37 9.31
N MET A 166 -20.92 -9.58 9.36
CA MET A 166 -22.11 -9.80 8.54
C MET A 166 -21.84 -9.85 7.02
N LEU A 167 -20.80 -9.17 6.55
CA LEU A 167 -20.44 -9.04 5.13
C LEU A 167 -19.18 -9.85 4.75
N TYR A 168 -18.58 -10.56 5.71
CA TYR A 168 -17.41 -11.39 5.48
C TYR A 168 -17.56 -12.71 6.25
N GLN A 169 -18.17 -13.69 5.60
CA GLN A 169 -18.44 -15.02 6.14
C GLN A 169 -17.93 -16.07 5.17
N PRO A 170 -16.64 -16.45 5.25
CA PRO A 170 -16.08 -17.45 4.35
C PRO A 170 -16.78 -18.82 4.51
N GLU A 171 -17.17 -19.44 3.40
CA GLU A 171 -17.69 -20.81 3.35
C GLU A 171 -16.60 -21.84 3.68
N VAL A 172 -15.35 -21.52 3.31
CA VAL A 172 -14.17 -22.36 3.60
C VAL A 172 -13.04 -21.49 4.10
N GLN A 173 -12.40 -21.93 5.17
CA GLN A 173 -11.19 -21.33 5.70
C GLN A 173 -10.02 -22.31 5.62
N VAL A 174 -9.01 -21.96 4.87
CA VAL A 174 -7.74 -22.69 4.72
C VAL A 174 -6.71 -21.98 5.61
N VAL A 175 -6.60 -22.46 6.85
CA VAL A 175 -5.74 -21.83 7.86
C VAL A 175 -4.42 -22.57 7.94
N GLY A 176 -3.31 -21.87 7.64
CA GLY A 176 -1.95 -22.39 7.61
C GLY A 176 -1.02 -21.59 6.69
N ASP A 177 0.14 -22.14 6.36
CA ASP A 177 1.10 -21.50 5.44
C ASP A 177 0.44 -21.19 4.10
N ILE A 178 0.41 -19.90 3.73
CA ILE A 178 -0.29 -19.39 2.56
C ILE A 178 0.32 -19.97 1.27
N SER A 179 1.64 -19.98 1.17
CA SER A 179 2.35 -20.48 -0.02
C SER A 179 2.07 -21.96 -0.25
N TYR A 180 2.15 -22.77 0.80
CA TYR A 180 1.82 -24.18 0.76
C TYR A 180 0.35 -24.40 0.36
N SER A 181 -0.57 -23.64 0.96
CA SER A 181 -2.00 -23.75 0.70
C SER A 181 -2.33 -23.43 -0.78
N LEU A 182 -1.77 -22.34 -1.32
CA LEU A 182 -1.94 -21.97 -2.74
C LEU A 182 -1.39 -23.06 -3.67
N GLN A 183 -0.19 -23.61 -3.38
CA GLN A 183 0.38 -24.70 -4.17
C GLN A 183 -0.49 -25.96 -4.12
N GLN A 184 -0.96 -26.37 -2.94
CA GLN A 184 -1.79 -27.55 -2.78
C GLN A 184 -3.16 -27.44 -3.46
N ILE A 185 -3.77 -26.25 -3.43
CA ILE A 185 -5.01 -25.97 -4.14
C ILE A 185 -4.77 -25.99 -5.65
N LYS A 186 -3.70 -25.33 -6.12
CA LYS A 186 -3.31 -25.31 -7.54
C LYS A 186 -3.19 -26.72 -8.14
N PHE A 187 -2.51 -27.64 -7.44
CA PHE A 187 -2.38 -29.03 -7.89
C PHE A 187 -3.70 -29.82 -7.99
N ARG A 188 -4.77 -29.32 -7.39
CA ARG A 188 -6.10 -29.95 -7.39
C ARG A 188 -7.08 -29.27 -8.34
N CYS A 189 -6.70 -28.16 -8.94
CA CYS A 189 -7.52 -27.41 -9.87
C CYS A 189 -7.01 -27.55 -11.29
N GLU A 190 -7.93 -27.51 -12.25
CA GLU A 190 -7.62 -27.31 -13.66
C GLU A 190 -7.62 -25.81 -13.97
N GLU A 191 -6.91 -25.41 -15.02
CA GLU A 191 -6.92 -24.03 -15.52
C GLU A 191 -8.34 -23.60 -15.89
N LYS A 192 -8.63 -22.30 -15.68
CA LYS A 192 -9.90 -21.70 -16.08
C LYS A 192 -9.87 -21.23 -17.53
N GLU A 193 -11.05 -20.95 -18.05
CA GLU A 193 -11.14 -20.17 -19.29
C GLU A 193 -10.53 -18.79 -19.08
N GLU A 194 -10.02 -18.19 -20.15
CA GLU A 194 -9.48 -16.81 -20.09
C GLU A 194 -10.58 -15.85 -19.65
N PRO A 195 -10.32 -14.98 -18.66
CA PRO A 195 -11.28 -13.98 -18.20
C PRO A 195 -11.30 -12.74 -19.14
N GLU A 196 -11.74 -12.93 -20.38
CA GLU A 196 -11.60 -11.96 -21.48
C GLU A 196 -12.16 -10.56 -21.09
N GLU A 197 -13.35 -10.51 -20.47
CA GLU A 197 -13.95 -9.24 -20.07
C GLU A 197 -13.10 -8.49 -19.05
N ILE A 198 -12.48 -9.20 -18.09
CA ILE A 198 -11.57 -8.60 -17.10
C ILE A 198 -10.25 -8.16 -17.77
N LEU A 199 -9.77 -8.93 -18.73
CA LEU A 199 -8.55 -8.57 -19.48
C LEU A 199 -8.76 -7.34 -20.37
N GLU A 200 -9.97 -7.13 -20.90
CA GLU A 200 -10.31 -5.87 -21.60
C GLU A 200 -10.28 -4.68 -20.64
N LEU A 201 -10.85 -4.80 -19.43
CA LEU A 201 -10.72 -3.75 -18.40
C LEU A 201 -9.25 -3.46 -18.07
N LYS A 202 -8.40 -4.49 -18.01
CA LYS A 202 -6.95 -4.30 -17.83
C LYS A 202 -6.32 -3.47 -18.94
N LYS A 203 -6.70 -3.70 -20.18
CA LYS A 203 -6.21 -2.91 -21.34
C LYS A 203 -6.62 -1.44 -21.23
N GLU A 204 -7.87 -1.18 -20.79
CA GLU A 204 -8.33 0.19 -20.53
C GLU A 204 -7.50 0.86 -19.42
N MET A 205 -7.26 0.15 -18.30
CA MET A 205 -6.43 0.66 -17.19
C MET A 205 -5.00 1.01 -17.65
N VAL A 206 -4.37 0.14 -18.45
CA VAL A 206 -3.04 0.39 -18.99
C VAL A 206 -3.03 1.58 -19.93
N LYS A 207 -4.02 1.69 -20.83
CA LYS A 207 -4.17 2.82 -21.75
C LYS A 207 -4.35 4.15 -21.00
N GLU A 208 -5.16 4.15 -19.94
CA GLU A 208 -5.35 5.32 -19.08
C GLU A 208 -4.02 5.72 -18.43
N TYR A 209 -3.33 4.78 -17.80
CA TYR A 209 -2.02 5.02 -17.17
C TYR A 209 -0.97 5.56 -18.15
N GLU A 210 -0.87 4.98 -19.35
CA GLU A 210 0.10 5.42 -20.36
C GLU A 210 -0.22 6.82 -20.92
N SER A 211 -1.47 7.25 -20.88
CA SER A 211 -1.86 8.58 -21.36
C SER A 211 -1.28 9.72 -20.51
N TYR A 212 -0.85 9.45 -19.27
CA TYR A 212 -0.27 10.47 -18.40
C TYR A 212 1.16 10.88 -18.79
N ALA A 213 1.82 10.10 -19.64
CA ALA A 213 3.20 10.35 -20.08
C ALA A 213 3.37 11.76 -20.71
N GLU A 214 2.42 12.18 -21.52
CA GLU A 214 2.48 13.38 -22.37
C GLU A 214 1.94 14.64 -21.68
N ASP A 215 1.42 14.53 -20.43
CA ASP A 215 0.87 15.71 -19.74
C ASP A 215 1.98 16.66 -19.32
N GLN A 216 1.93 17.90 -19.78
CA GLN A 216 2.89 18.97 -19.46
C GLN A 216 2.22 20.12 -18.69
N SER A 217 1.02 19.91 -18.15
CA SER A 217 0.31 20.93 -17.38
C SER A 217 1.07 21.27 -16.09
N PHE A 218 0.95 22.53 -15.65
CA PHE A 218 1.52 23.02 -14.41
C PHE A 218 0.54 23.99 -13.72
N PRO A 219 0.29 23.87 -12.38
CA PRO A 219 0.80 22.84 -11.48
C PRO A 219 0.56 21.42 -12.00
N MET A 220 1.46 20.50 -11.64
CA MET A 220 1.43 19.15 -12.17
C MET A 220 0.22 18.35 -11.65
N LYS A 221 -0.32 17.48 -12.49
CA LYS A 221 -1.35 16.53 -12.04
C LYS A 221 -0.75 15.38 -11.24
N PRO A 222 -1.46 14.85 -10.22
CA PRO A 222 -0.97 13.75 -9.38
C PRO A 222 -0.52 12.53 -10.20
N GLN A 223 -1.32 12.14 -11.20
CA GLN A 223 -1.03 10.99 -12.06
C GLN A 223 0.25 11.17 -12.87
N LYS A 224 0.51 12.39 -13.38
CA LYS A 224 1.76 12.70 -14.10
C LYS A 224 2.96 12.61 -13.18
N ILE A 225 2.87 13.21 -12.00
CA ILE A 225 3.96 13.13 -11.00
C ILE A 225 4.30 11.67 -10.70
N LEU A 226 3.29 10.83 -10.46
CA LEU A 226 3.48 9.42 -10.11
C LEU A 226 4.00 8.59 -11.29
N TYR A 227 3.57 8.91 -12.52
CA TYR A 227 4.11 8.30 -13.73
C TYR A 227 5.62 8.58 -13.87
N ASP A 228 6.04 9.83 -13.71
CA ASP A 228 7.44 10.23 -13.81
C ASP A 228 8.28 9.63 -12.66
N VAL A 229 7.76 9.66 -11.43
CA VAL A 229 8.40 8.98 -10.29
C VAL A 229 8.59 7.48 -10.58
N ARG A 230 7.58 6.80 -11.14
CA ARG A 230 7.72 5.38 -11.48
C ARG A 230 8.77 5.14 -12.57
N LYS A 231 8.86 6.02 -13.55
CA LYS A 231 9.89 5.94 -14.61
C LYS A 231 11.32 6.11 -14.06
N PHE A 232 11.46 6.97 -13.06
CA PHE A 232 12.76 7.26 -12.44
C PHE A 232 13.18 6.20 -11.41
N MET A 233 12.25 5.70 -10.58
CA MET A 233 12.55 4.74 -9.52
C MET A 233 12.78 3.33 -10.10
N GLY A 234 13.78 2.63 -9.62
CA GLY A 234 14.03 1.23 -9.95
C GLY A 234 12.96 0.30 -9.36
N GLU A 235 12.97 -0.97 -9.78
CA GLU A 235 12.00 -1.98 -9.30
C GLU A 235 12.15 -2.29 -7.81
N ASP A 236 13.36 -2.17 -7.27
CA ASP A 236 13.71 -2.45 -5.87
C ASP A 236 13.75 -1.21 -4.99
N ASP A 237 13.62 -0.01 -5.57
CA ASP A 237 13.62 1.25 -4.84
C ASP A 237 12.33 1.40 -4.03
N ILE A 238 12.38 2.15 -2.95
CA ILE A 238 11.30 2.20 -1.96
C ILE A 238 10.62 3.57 -1.98
N VAL A 239 9.29 3.56 -2.09
CA VAL A 239 8.43 4.72 -1.90
C VAL A 239 7.66 4.57 -0.59
N ILE A 240 7.71 5.58 0.26
CA ILE A 240 6.91 5.67 1.48
C ILE A 240 5.83 6.73 1.28
N SER A 241 4.57 6.31 1.32
CA SER A 241 3.42 7.22 1.20
C SER A 241 3.02 7.78 2.55
N ASP A 242 2.92 9.09 2.64
CA ASP A 242 2.16 9.74 3.71
C ASP A 242 0.65 9.58 3.51
N VAL A 243 -0.16 10.20 4.36
CA VAL A 243 -1.62 10.11 4.36
C VAL A 243 -2.25 11.44 3.93
N GLY A 244 -3.08 11.39 2.91
CA GLY A 244 -3.74 12.55 2.31
C GLY A 244 -4.31 12.21 0.92
N ALA A 245 -4.63 13.22 0.12
CA ALA A 245 -5.12 13.02 -1.26
C ALA A 245 -4.08 12.28 -2.12
N HIS A 246 -2.79 12.63 -1.99
CA HIS A 246 -1.68 11.95 -2.66
C HIS A 246 -1.64 10.43 -2.40
N LYS A 247 -2.03 9.97 -1.21
CA LYS A 247 -2.13 8.52 -0.89
C LYS A 247 -3.11 7.80 -1.81
N MET A 248 -4.26 8.42 -2.10
CA MET A 248 -5.26 7.82 -2.97
C MET A 248 -4.72 7.67 -4.40
N TRP A 249 -4.02 8.69 -4.89
CA TRP A 249 -3.35 8.66 -6.19
C TRP A 249 -2.19 7.65 -6.22
N ILE A 250 -1.35 7.58 -5.17
CA ILE A 250 -0.29 6.57 -5.05
C ILE A 250 -0.89 5.15 -5.07
N ALA A 251 -1.98 4.94 -4.34
CA ALA A 251 -2.67 3.65 -4.33
C ALA A 251 -3.16 3.25 -5.71
N ARG A 252 -3.71 4.20 -6.49
CA ARG A 252 -4.25 3.97 -7.83
C ARG A 252 -3.16 3.87 -8.89
N GLU A 253 -2.20 4.80 -8.92
CA GLU A 253 -1.34 5.04 -10.09
C GLU A 253 0.13 4.62 -9.90
N TYR A 254 0.65 4.52 -8.67
CA TYR A 254 2.04 4.10 -8.49
C TYR A 254 2.17 2.57 -8.60
N ASN A 255 2.57 2.09 -9.75
CA ASN A 255 2.68 0.66 -10.05
C ASN A 255 3.95 0.02 -9.47
N CYS A 256 3.82 -1.18 -8.88
CA CYS A 256 4.91 -1.88 -8.21
C CYS A 256 5.22 -3.22 -8.88
N TYR A 257 6.50 -3.55 -8.96
CA TYR A 257 6.97 -4.84 -9.47
C TYR A 257 7.20 -5.86 -8.36
N LYS A 258 7.50 -5.38 -7.14
CA LYS A 258 7.86 -6.22 -5.99
C LYS A 258 7.14 -5.75 -4.73
N PRO A 259 6.84 -6.65 -3.80
CA PRO A 259 6.27 -6.29 -2.51
C PRO A 259 7.25 -5.45 -1.68
N ASN A 260 6.73 -4.66 -0.75
CA ASN A 260 7.49 -3.76 0.12
C ASN A 260 8.32 -2.66 -0.60
N THR A 261 8.02 -2.38 -1.87
CA THR A 261 8.60 -1.25 -2.63
C THR A 261 7.70 -0.02 -2.67
N CYS A 262 6.44 -0.14 -2.25
CA CYS A 262 5.56 0.99 -1.97
C CYS A 262 4.85 0.73 -0.63
N ILE A 263 5.24 1.47 0.40
CA ILE A 263 4.70 1.30 1.74
C ILE A 263 3.62 2.34 1.98
N ILE A 264 2.39 1.88 2.14
CA ILE A 264 1.20 2.69 2.42
C ILE A 264 0.64 2.27 3.78
N SER A 265 0.69 3.17 4.77
CA SER A 265 0.02 2.94 6.04
C SER A 265 -1.50 3.06 5.86
N ASN A 266 -2.23 1.95 5.99
CA ASN A 266 -3.68 1.93 5.77
C ASN A 266 -4.49 1.41 6.97
N GLY A 267 -3.90 0.79 7.97
CA GLY A 267 -4.60 0.41 9.20
C GLY A 267 -4.96 1.62 10.04
N PHE A 268 -3.98 2.22 10.73
CA PHE A 268 -4.15 3.43 11.53
C PHE A 268 -4.09 4.72 10.70
N ALA A 269 -3.36 4.70 9.57
CA ALA A 269 -3.28 5.79 8.59
C ALA A 269 -2.86 7.15 9.19
N THR A 270 -1.76 7.17 9.93
CA THR A 270 -1.23 8.37 10.58
C THR A 270 -0.58 9.31 9.57
N MET A 271 -0.99 10.59 9.54
CA MET A 271 -0.26 11.64 8.81
C MET A 271 1.13 11.86 9.41
N GLY A 272 2.10 12.25 8.58
CA GLY A 272 3.48 12.50 8.98
C GLY A 272 4.37 11.25 9.03
N ILE A 273 3.90 10.09 8.57
CA ILE A 273 4.66 8.82 8.60
C ILE A 273 5.77 8.75 7.53
N ALA A 274 5.65 9.52 6.42
CA ALA A 274 6.53 9.33 5.27
C ALA A 274 8.01 9.64 5.57
N VAL A 275 8.29 10.76 6.25
CA VAL A 275 9.67 11.16 6.56
C VAL A 275 10.34 10.18 7.53
N PRO A 276 9.80 9.90 8.73
CA PRO A 276 10.40 8.92 9.64
C PRO A 276 10.44 7.51 9.05
N GLY A 277 9.43 7.13 8.27
CA GLY A 277 9.40 5.87 7.54
C GLY A 277 10.52 5.76 6.50
N ALA A 278 10.83 6.85 5.79
CA ALA A 278 11.93 6.88 4.83
C ALA A 278 13.30 6.79 5.53
N VAL A 279 13.47 7.47 6.68
CA VAL A 279 14.68 7.32 7.50
C VAL A 279 14.89 5.87 7.91
N ALA A 280 13.83 5.23 8.45
CA ALA A 280 13.88 3.84 8.84
C ALA A 280 14.18 2.90 7.66
N ALA A 281 13.52 3.12 6.51
CA ALA A 281 13.76 2.32 5.31
C ALA A 281 15.20 2.47 4.79
N LYS A 282 15.77 3.67 4.85
CA LYS A 282 17.15 3.94 4.43
C LYS A 282 18.19 3.33 5.37
N LEU A 283 17.89 3.26 6.67
CA LEU A 283 18.74 2.55 7.64
C LEU A 283 18.77 1.04 7.37
N VAL A 284 17.62 0.46 7.04
CA VAL A 284 17.50 -0.99 6.75
C VAL A 284 18.06 -1.34 5.36
N HIS A 285 17.90 -0.45 4.39
CA HIS A 285 18.30 -0.64 2.99
C HIS A 285 19.18 0.50 2.50
N PRO A 286 20.45 0.59 2.96
CA PRO A 286 21.32 1.74 2.68
C PRO A 286 21.64 1.92 1.18
N ASP A 287 21.60 0.86 0.39
CA ASP A 287 21.93 0.87 -1.04
C ASP A 287 20.75 1.23 -1.94
N LYS A 288 19.50 1.18 -1.44
CA LYS A 288 18.31 1.49 -2.23
C LYS A 288 18.02 2.99 -2.23
N LYS A 289 17.42 3.49 -3.31
CA LYS A 289 16.77 4.80 -3.27
C LYS A 289 15.54 4.72 -2.39
N VAL A 290 15.34 5.71 -1.54
CA VAL A 290 14.15 5.83 -0.69
C VAL A 290 13.52 7.21 -0.91
N LEU A 291 12.30 7.22 -1.41
CA LEU A 291 11.51 8.42 -1.67
C LEU A 291 10.32 8.48 -0.70
N ALA A 292 10.28 9.51 0.14
CA ALA A 292 9.07 9.86 0.86
C ALA A 292 8.17 10.71 -0.04
N ILE A 293 6.88 10.37 -0.16
CA ILE A 293 5.88 11.21 -0.83
C ILE A 293 4.87 11.66 0.21
N SER A 294 4.76 12.96 0.41
CA SER A 294 3.87 13.57 1.42
C SER A 294 3.12 14.76 0.83
N GLY A 295 1.94 15.04 1.36
CA GLY A 295 1.36 16.38 1.23
C GLY A 295 2.07 17.35 2.18
N ASP A 296 1.96 18.64 1.89
CA ASP A 296 2.58 19.70 2.70
C ASP A 296 2.13 19.68 4.17
N GLY A 297 0.83 19.47 4.43
CA GLY A 297 0.33 19.35 5.80
C GLY A 297 0.88 18.12 6.53
N GLY A 298 1.01 16.97 5.86
CA GLY A 298 1.61 15.76 6.43
C GLY A 298 3.11 15.91 6.70
N PHE A 299 3.83 16.51 5.76
CA PHE A 299 5.26 16.78 5.89
C PHE A 299 5.57 17.62 7.14
N MET A 300 4.80 18.68 7.38
CA MET A 300 5.02 19.57 8.53
C MET A 300 4.77 18.91 9.89
N MET A 301 4.10 17.76 9.95
CA MET A 301 3.85 17.05 11.21
C MET A 301 5.08 16.37 11.78
N ASN A 302 6.02 15.91 10.95
CA ASN A 302 7.24 15.20 11.36
C ASN A 302 8.49 15.67 10.61
N SER A 303 8.51 16.90 10.13
CA SER A 303 9.65 17.48 9.39
C SER A 303 10.92 17.61 10.23
N GLN A 304 10.83 17.66 11.58
CA GLN A 304 11.97 17.66 12.49
C GLN A 304 12.87 16.42 12.34
N GLU A 305 12.35 15.32 11.78
CA GLU A 305 13.13 14.10 11.53
C GLU A 305 14.23 14.26 10.48
N TYR A 306 14.29 15.42 9.82
CA TYR A 306 15.43 15.81 9.00
C TYR A 306 16.72 15.93 9.82
N GLU A 307 16.62 16.35 11.09
CA GLU A 307 17.76 16.29 12.01
C GLU A 307 18.22 14.85 12.22
N THR A 308 17.28 13.94 12.49
CA THR A 308 17.57 12.51 12.62
C THR A 308 18.23 11.95 11.35
N ALA A 309 17.68 12.27 10.18
CA ALA A 309 18.23 11.83 8.89
C ALA A 309 19.68 12.30 8.68
N LEU A 310 19.99 13.55 9.03
CA LEU A 310 21.34 14.10 8.92
C LEU A 310 22.30 13.44 9.90
N ARG A 311 21.92 13.31 11.15
CA ARG A 311 22.74 12.71 12.21
C ARG A 311 23.05 11.24 11.95
N GLU A 312 22.05 10.49 11.44
CA GLU A 312 22.21 9.08 11.10
C GLU A 312 22.83 8.86 9.70
N GLY A 313 23.09 9.92 8.94
CA GLY A 313 23.68 9.83 7.59
C GLY A 313 22.76 9.11 6.57
N THR A 314 21.46 9.31 6.68
CA THR A 314 20.47 8.73 5.77
C THR A 314 20.00 9.74 4.73
N PRO A 315 20.59 9.80 3.52
CA PRO A 315 20.21 10.73 2.47
C PRO A 315 18.88 10.31 1.83
N ILE A 316 17.77 10.64 2.50
CA ILE A 316 16.42 10.44 1.97
C ILE A 316 16.03 11.59 1.05
N VAL A 317 15.11 11.34 0.12
CA VAL A 317 14.46 12.38 -0.70
C VAL A 317 12.98 12.43 -0.34
N THR A 318 12.49 13.64 -0.06
CA THR A 318 11.05 13.87 0.17
C THR A 318 10.47 14.71 -0.96
N LEU A 319 9.47 14.18 -1.64
CA LEU A 319 8.66 14.86 -2.64
C LEU A 319 7.37 15.34 -1.97
N ILE A 320 7.21 16.66 -1.88
CA ILE A 320 6.03 17.29 -1.27
C ILE A 320 5.05 17.67 -2.38
N PHE A 321 3.85 17.11 -2.33
CA PHE A 321 2.72 17.55 -3.14
C PHE A 321 2.12 18.78 -2.48
N THR A 322 2.39 19.95 -3.04
CA THR A 322 2.09 21.25 -2.42
C THR A 322 0.82 21.84 -3.02
N ASP A 323 -0.24 21.95 -2.21
CA ASP A 323 -1.51 22.60 -2.56
C ASP A 323 -2.02 23.55 -1.46
N ALA A 324 -1.24 23.75 -0.40
CA ALA A 324 -1.57 24.59 0.75
C ALA A 324 -2.91 24.23 1.41
N SER A 325 -3.27 22.94 1.40
CA SER A 325 -4.50 22.49 2.03
C SER A 325 -4.46 21.04 2.55
N TYR A 326 -5.41 20.70 3.44
CA TYR A 326 -5.68 19.30 3.78
C TYR A 326 -6.51 18.64 2.66
N GLY A 327 -5.85 18.34 1.53
CA GLY A 327 -6.45 17.99 0.24
C GLY A 327 -7.48 16.87 0.28
N LEU A 328 -7.30 15.79 1.07
CA LEU A 328 -8.27 14.71 1.18
C LEU A 328 -9.55 15.16 1.93
N ILE A 329 -9.40 16.00 2.97
CA ILE A 329 -10.56 16.54 3.70
C ILE A 329 -11.30 17.51 2.81
N LYS A 330 -10.58 18.39 2.11
CA LYS A 330 -11.13 19.32 1.11
C LYS A 330 -11.92 18.58 0.04
N TRP A 331 -11.35 17.52 -0.51
CA TRP A 331 -12.02 16.67 -1.50
C TRP A 331 -13.34 16.10 -0.96
N LYS A 332 -13.31 15.47 0.22
CA LYS A 332 -14.53 14.93 0.84
C LYS A 332 -15.57 15.99 1.17
N GLN A 333 -15.15 17.18 1.60
CA GLN A 333 -16.08 18.28 1.86
C GLN A 333 -16.75 18.76 0.58
N ILE A 334 -16.00 18.86 -0.52
CA ILE A 334 -16.55 19.26 -1.83
C ILE A 334 -17.54 18.19 -2.32
N ASP A 335 -17.17 16.93 -2.31
CA ASP A 335 -18.04 15.81 -2.75
C ASP A 335 -19.34 15.75 -1.95
N HIS A 336 -19.27 16.00 -0.62
CA HIS A 336 -20.43 15.85 0.24
C HIS A 336 -21.28 17.10 0.41
N PHE A 337 -20.65 18.29 0.44
CA PHE A 337 -21.31 19.58 0.75
C PHE A 337 -21.28 20.58 -0.40
N GLY A 338 -20.62 20.28 -1.52
CA GLY A 338 -20.41 21.20 -2.64
C GLY A 338 -19.47 22.38 -2.32
N LYS A 339 -18.90 22.45 -1.13
CA LYS A 339 -17.98 23.50 -0.67
C LYS A 339 -17.07 22.99 0.43
N HIS A 340 -15.96 23.69 0.66
CA HIS A 340 -15.03 23.40 1.77
C HIS A 340 -14.86 24.62 2.70
N CYS A 341 -14.37 24.37 3.92
CA CYS A 341 -14.02 25.39 4.89
C CYS A 341 -12.94 24.90 5.88
N TYR A 342 -12.13 25.83 6.34
CA TYR A 342 -11.08 25.62 7.38
C TYR A 342 -10.07 24.53 7.08
N VAL A 343 -9.76 24.28 5.80
CA VAL A 343 -8.80 23.27 5.33
C VAL A 343 -7.60 23.86 4.60
N ASP A 344 -7.66 25.16 4.29
CA ASP A 344 -6.56 25.87 3.64
C ASP A 344 -5.62 26.48 4.69
N PHE A 345 -4.32 26.49 4.39
CA PHE A 345 -3.27 27.04 5.27
C PHE A 345 -2.13 27.63 4.41
N THR A 346 -1.14 28.22 5.09
CA THR A 346 0.07 28.77 4.42
C THR A 346 1.26 27.87 4.69
N ASN A 347 2.09 27.66 3.65
CA ASN A 347 3.31 26.91 3.73
C ASN A 347 4.54 27.81 3.96
N PRO A 348 5.61 27.29 4.58
CA PRO A 348 6.93 27.91 4.48
C PRO A 348 7.46 27.79 3.03
N ASP A 349 8.49 28.55 2.71
CA ASP A 349 9.30 28.26 1.54
C ASP A 349 10.12 26.98 1.79
N PHE A 350 9.70 25.86 1.20
CA PHE A 350 10.30 24.55 1.47
C PHE A 350 11.76 24.45 1.02
N VAL A 351 12.21 25.25 0.05
CA VAL A 351 13.63 25.32 -0.34
C VAL A 351 14.45 25.93 0.80
N LYS A 352 14.03 27.08 1.31
CA LYS A 352 14.71 27.72 2.45
C LYS A 352 14.57 26.91 3.73
N TYR A 353 13.45 26.23 3.89
CA TYR A 353 13.24 25.32 5.02
C TYR A 353 14.27 24.18 5.01
N ALA A 354 14.50 23.54 3.84
CA ALA A 354 15.53 22.52 3.67
C ALA A 354 16.92 23.07 4.02
N GLU A 355 17.28 24.24 3.48
CA GLU A 355 18.57 24.89 3.73
C GLU A 355 18.79 25.20 5.23
N SER A 356 17.73 25.65 5.94
CA SER A 356 17.78 25.91 7.38
C SER A 356 18.04 24.66 8.22
N MET A 357 17.70 23.49 7.67
CA MET A 357 17.92 22.16 8.26
C MET A 357 19.21 21.50 7.73
N HIS A 358 20.10 22.24 7.04
CA HIS A 358 21.29 21.69 6.39
C HIS A 358 21.02 20.58 5.35
N ALA A 359 19.81 20.51 4.86
CA ALA A 359 19.38 19.66 3.74
C ALA A 359 19.41 20.47 2.43
N LYS A 360 19.19 19.81 1.29
CA LYS A 360 19.09 20.49 0.00
C LYS A 360 17.63 20.62 -0.44
N GLY A 361 17.26 21.84 -0.85
CA GLY A 361 15.92 22.15 -1.34
C GLY A 361 15.85 22.29 -2.84
N TYR A 362 14.74 21.86 -3.45
CA TYR A 362 14.41 22.03 -4.85
C TYR A 362 12.96 22.48 -5.00
N ARG A 363 12.66 23.17 -6.09
CA ARG A 363 11.29 23.50 -6.50
C ARG A 363 11.08 23.09 -7.95
N VAL A 364 9.98 22.40 -8.21
CA VAL A 364 9.51 22.10 -9.55
C VAL A 364 8.77 23.34 -10.07
N GLU A 365 9.18 23.89 -11.21
CA GLU A 365 8.56 25.07 -11.83
C GLU A 365 7.79 24.72 -13.10
N LYS A 366 8.05 23.56 -13.70
CA LYS A 366 7.35 22.99 -14.85
C LYS A 366 7.45 21.46 -14.83
N ALA A 367 6.56 20.76 -15.53
CA ALA A 367 6.47 19.31 -15.49
C ALA A 367 7.79 18.58 -15.86
N GLU A 368 8.50 19.11 -16.86
CA GLU A 368 9.77 18.53 -17.34
C GLU A 368 10.95 18.64 -16.35
N ASP A 369 10.83 19.46 -15.30
CA ASP A 369 11.89 19.62 -14.29
C ASP A 369 11.94 18.45 -13.29
N LEU A 370 10.84 17.70 -13.11
CA LEU A 370 10.74 16.72 -12.03
C LEU A 370 11.80 15.62 -12.14
N ILE A 371 11.97 15.01 -13.30
CA ILE A 371 12.95 13.92 -13.48
C ILE A 371 14.39 14.40 -13.27
N PRO A 372 14.87 15.50 -13.90
CA PRO A 372 16.19 16.05 -13.61
C PRO A 372 16.42 16.41 -12.15
N ILE A 373 15.41 16.95 -11.47
CA ILE A 373 15.49 17.26 -10.04
C ILE A 373 15.62 15.97 -9.21
N LEU A 374 14.84 14.93 -9.50
CA LEU A 374 14.98 13.63 -8.83
C LEU A 374 16.37 13.04 -9.04
N GLU A 375 16.90 13.10 -10.26
CA GLU A 375 18.25 12.63 -10.56
C GLU A 375 19.33 13.36 -9.75
N ASP A 376 19.24 14.69 -9.62
CA ASP A 376 20.21 15.45 -8.82
C ASP A 376 20.01 15.20 -7.32
N ALA A 377 18.77 15.17 -6.83
CA ALA A 377 18.46 14.94 -5.42
C ALA A 377 19.00 13.57 -4.93
N PHE A 378 18.86 12.51 -5.73
CA PHE A 378 19.38 11.19 -5.36
C PHE A 378 20.91 11.02 -5.50
N ARG A 379 21.61 11.99 -6.09
CA ARG A 379 23.08 12.04 -6.06
C ARG A 379 23.63 12.71 -4.80
N GLN A 380 22.79 13.44 -4.07
CA GLN A 380 23.21 14.16 -2.87
C GLN A 380 23.55 13.18 -1.74
N LYS A 381 24.46 13.59 -0.87
CA LYS A 381 24.83 12.86 0.36
C LYS A 381 24.10 13.38 1.60
N VAL A 382 23.22 14.33 1.43
CA VAL A 382 22.37 14.91 2.46
C VAL A 382 20.90 14.70 2.13
N PRO A 383 19.99 14.72 3.09
CA PRO A 383 18.57 14.67 2.81
C PRO A 383 18.11 15.80 1.89
N CYS A 384 17.11 15.54 1.05
CA CYS A 384 16.60 16.50 0.08
C CYS A 384 15.10 16.69 0.21
N ILE A 385 14.62 17.93 0.00
CA ILE A 385 13.21 18.30 -0.12
C ILE A 385 12.95 18.79 -1.54
N ILE A 386 11.91 18.24 -2.17
CA ILE A 386 11.43 18.66 -3.48
C ILE A 386 10.02 19.22 -3.29
N ASP A 387 9.86 20.52 -3.45
CA ASP A 387 8.57 21.21 -3.47
C ASP A 387 7.96 21.08 -4.86
N CYS A 388 6.84 20.36 -4.97
CA CYS A 388 6.16 20.08 -6.22
C CYS A 388 4.71 20.57 -6.16
N PRO A 389 4.40 21.73 -6.74
CA PRO A 389 3.05 22.23 -6.85
C PRO A 389 2.14 21.25 -7.60
N VAL A 390 1.01 20.89 -6.99
CA VAL A 390 0.07 19.90 -7.51
C VAL A 390 -1.31 20.49 -7.79
N ASP A 391 -1.90 20.11 -8.93
CA ASP A 391 -3.29 20.43 -9.28
C ASP A 391 -4.22 19.30 -8.83
N TYR A 392 -4.87 19.47 -7.68
CA TYR A 392 -5.86 18.53 -7.15
C TYR A 392 -7.29 18.76 -7.67
N SER A 393 -7.50 19.62 -8.68
CA SER A 393 -8.79 19.68 -9.39
C SER A 393 -9.15 18.33 -10.02
N GLU A 394 -8.17 17.52 -10.32
CA GLU A 394 -8.33 16.14 -10.78
C GLU A 394 -9.06 15.23 -9.78
N ASN A 395 -9.02 15.54 -8.48
CA ASN A 395 -9.76 14.77 -7.48
C ASN A 395 -11.26 14.75 -7.77
N THR A 396 -11.85 15.92 -8.05
CA THR A 396 -13.27 16.05 -8.37
C THR A 396 -13.59 15.38 -9.71
N LYS A 397 -12.75 15.61 -10.72
CA LYS A 397 -12.91 14.96 -12.02
C LYS A 397 -12.84 13.44 -11.92
N LEU A 398 -11.93 12.89 -11.09
CA LEU A 398 -11.85 11.46 -10.87
C LEU A 398 -13.12 10.92 -10.20
N SER A 399 -13.67 11.64 -9.20
CA SER A 399 -14.93 11.26 -8.55
C SER A 399 -16.08 11.22 -9.55
N GLU A 400 -16.25 12.26 -10.35
CA GLU A 400 -17.28 12.36 -11.40
C GLU A 400 -17.12 11.26 -12.44
N TYR A 401 -15.92 11.08 -12.98
CA TYR A 401 -15.61 10.05 -13.98
C TYR A 401 -15.91 8.63 -13.49
N LEU A 402 -15.48 8.31 -12.26
CA LEU A 402 -15.71 6.98 -11.71
C LEU A 402 -17.18 6.75 -11.36
N GLN A 403 -17.89 7.78 -10.91
CA GLN A 403 -19.32 7.72 -10.68
C GLN A 403 -20.09 7.45 -11.98
N GLU A 404 -19.82 8.20 -13.03
CA GLU A 404 -20.47 7.99 -14.33
C GLU A 404 -20.15 6.64 -14.97
N LYS A 405 -18.94 6.10 -14.72
CA LYS A 405 -18.48 4.85 -15.34
C LYS A 405 -18.90 3.59 -14.59
N PHE A 406 -19.01 3.64 -13.26
CA PHE A 406 -19.14 2.45 -12.41
C PHE A 406 -20.33 2.47 -11.44
N GLU A 407 -21.08 3.55 -11.29
CA GLU A 407 -22.38 3.62 -10.60
C GLU A 407 -23.56 3.56 -11.57
#